data_5f3a1535465f6735c9415023c799b507
#
_entry.id   5f3a1535465f6735c9415023c799b507
#
_cell.length_a   1.000
_cell.length_b   1.000
_cell.length_c   1.000
_cell.angle_alpha   90.00
_cell.angle_beta   90.00
_cell.angle_gamma   90.00
#
_symmetry.space_group_name_H-M   'P 1'
#
loop_
_entity.id
_entity.type
_entity.pdbx_description
1 polymer ?
#
loop_
_entity_poly.entity_id
_entity_poly.type
_entity_poly.pdbx_seq_one_letter_code
_entity_poly.pdbx_strand_id
1 'polypeptide(L)'
;VAIPIFGNRTTETGMESVVTEGLVEKFVSSKRLPVTTQSSADALLTGTIVTFTTYPVAVSSSNQFSTEFRATLTLEFTFKDQKTGKVLFREVMSDWRNYPVVQDLNATEQFKREAIRQISFLLAERMYELILGGF
;
A
#
# COMPACT_ATOMS: atom_id res chain seq x y z
N VAL A 1 16.39 1.22 6.95
CA VAL A 1 15.00 1.50 7.34
C VAL A 1 14.30 0.21 7.75
N ALA A 2 13.48 0.26 8.76
CA ALA A 2 12.57 -0.82 9.12
C ALA A 2 11.15 -0.42 8.75
N ILE A 3 10.38 -1.40 8.27
CA ILE A 3 8.99 -1.21 7.88
C ILE A 3 8.14 -2.25 8.61
N PRO A 4 7.73 -1.95 9.86
CA PRO A 4 6.82 -2.86 10.57
C PRO A 4 5.48 -2.97 9.87
N ILE A 5 4.72 -4.01 10.20
CA ILE A 5 3.40 -4.19 9.61
C ILE A 5 2.53 -2.95 9.86
N PHE A 6 1.85 -2.47 8.82
CA PHE A 6 0.96 -1.33 8.93
C PHE A 6 -0.30 -1.68 9.72
N GLY A 7 -0.83 -0.70 10.45
CA GLY A 7 -2.14 -0.84 11.06
C GLY A 7 -3.24 -0.82 10.00
N ASN A 8 -4.40 -1.37 10.32
CA ASN A 8 -5.53 -1.45 9.41
C ASN A 8 -6.80 -1.01 10.12
N ARG A 9 -7.31 0.17 9.75
CA ARG A 9 -8.58 0.71 10.28
C ARG A 9 -9.78 0.30 9.44
N THR A 10 -9.56 -0.45 8.37
CA THR A 10 -10.63 -0.85 7.45
C THR A 10 -11.21 -2.19 7.85
N THR A 11 -12.32 -2.57 7.20
CA THR A 11 -12.94 -3.88 7.40
C THR A 11 -12.35 -4.96 6.51
N GLU A 12 -11.41 -4.62 5.64
CA GLU A 12 -10.77 -5.56 4.73
C GLU A 12 -9.65 -6.30 5.47
N THR A 13 -9.96 -7.48 5.99
CA THR A 13 -9.04 -8.28 6.78
C THR A 13 -7.87 -8.80 5.94
N GLY A 14 -6.66 -8.75 6.48
CA GLY A 14 -5.47 -9.26 5.82
C GLY A 14 -4.80 -8.26 4.88
N MET A 15 -5.42 -7.11 4.64
CA MET A 15 -4.87 -6.09 3.75
C MET A 15 -3.57 -5.50 4.28
N GLU A 16 -3.41 -5.42 5.60
CA GLU A 16 -2.19 -4.92 6.24
C GLU A 16 -0.96 -5.71 5.82
N SER A 17 -1.08 -7.02 5.65
CA SER A 17 0.04 -7.86 5.19
C SER A 17 0.35 -7.59 3.72
N VAL A 18 -0.66 -7.51 2.88
CA VAL A 18 -0.46 -7.27 1.43
C VAL A 18 0.19 -5.90 1.20
N VAL A 19 -0.29 -4.87 1.89
CA VAL A 19 0.26 -3.52 1.77
C VAL A 19 1.70 -3.47 2.26
N THR A 20 1.96 -4.00 3.45
CA THR A 20 3.30 -3.97 4.03
C THR A 20 4.31 -4.74 3.17
N GLU A 21 3.93 -5.93 2.70
CA GLU A 21 4.78 -6.72 1.81
C GLU A 21 5.08 -5.98 0.51
N GLY A 22 4.08 -5.30 -0.06
CA GLY A 22 4.27 -4.51 -1.27
C GLY A 22 5.22 -3.34 -1.06
N LEU A 23 5.10 -2.64 0.06
CA LEU A 23 6.01 -1.55 0.42
C LEU A 23 7.44 -2.06 0.60
N VAL A 24 7.61 -3.13 1.36
CA VAL A 24 8.93 -3.74 1.60
C VAL A 24 9.56 -4.18 0.30
N GLU A 25 8.82 -4.87 -0.56
CA GLU A 25 9.32 -5.35 -1.84
C GLU A 25 9.83 -4.20 -2.71
N LYS A 26 9.08 -3.11 -2.77
CA LYS A 26 9.49 -1.94 -3.55
C LYS A 26 10.75 -1.28 -2.97
N PHE A 27 10.82 -1.14 -1.66
CA PHE A 27 11.99 -0.56 -1.00
C PHE A 27 13.23 -1.43 -1.21
N VAL A 28 13.09 -2.75 -1.09
CA VAL A 28 14.19 -3.69 -1.33
C VAL A 28 14.69 -3.58 -2.77
N SER A 29 13.77 -3.49 -3.74
CA SER A 29 14.15 -3.41 -5.16
C SER A 29 14.85 -2.10 -5.52
N SER A 30 14.60 -1.05 -4.76
CA SER A 30 15.18 0.29 -5.03
C SER A 30 16.65 0.42 -4.60
N LYS A 31 17.11 -0.37 -3.63
CA LYS A 31 18.50 -0.53 -3.20
C LYS A 31 19.20 0.70 -2.60
N ARG A 32 18.53 1.85 -2.49
CA ARG A 32 19.12 3.06 -1.91
C ARG A 32 18.91 3.17 -0.40
N LEU A 33 17.82 2.56 0.10
CA LEU A 33 17.51 2.49 1.52
C LEU A 33 17.38 1.03 1.90
N PRO A 34 18.43 0.41 2.46
CA PRO A 34 18.37 -1.00 2.85
C PRO A 34 17.26 -1.23 3.88
N VAL A 35 16.46 -2.27 3.66
CA VAL A 35 15.43 -2.69 4.62
C VAL A 35 16.08 -3.66 5.60
N THR A 36 15.87 -3.40 6.89
CA THR A 36 16.46 -4.20 7.96
C THR A 36 15.47 -4.36 9.11
N THR A 37 15.87 -5.08 10.16
CA THR A 37 15.06 -5.26 11.36
C THR A 37 14.95 -3.94 12.14
N GLN A 38 13.89 -3.82 12.94
CA GLN A 38 13.65 -2.61 13.72
C GLN A 38 14.79 -2.29 14.68
N SER A 39 15.39 -3.32 15.27
CA SER A 39 16.51 -3.13 16.22
C SER A 39 17.78 -2.59 15.55
N SER A 40 17.96 -2.83 14.25
CA SER A 40 19.16 -2.44 13.51
C SER A 40 18.96 -1.21 12.64
N ALA A 41 17.75 -0.71 12.54
CA ALA A 41 17.42 0.37 11.61
C ALA A 41 17.74 1.75 12.20
N ASP A 42 18.26 2.64 11.34
CA ASP A 42 18.46 4.05 11.69
C ASP A 42 17.15 4.83 11.54
N ALA A 43 16.23 4.36 10.71
CA ALA A 43 14.96 5.01 10.43
C ALA A 43 13.82 4.01 10.47
N LEU A 44 12.63 4.50 10.77
CA LEU A 44 11.43 3.68 10.92
C LEU A 44 10.32 4.26 10.07
N LEU A 45 9.79 3.45 9.16
CA LEU A 45 8.60 3.78 8.38
C LEU A 45 7.42 3.04 8.97
N THR A 46 6.52 3.77 9.60
CA THR A 46 5.29 3.21 10.17
C THR A 46 4.08 3.84 9.53
N GLY A 47 2.94 3.19 9.60
CA GLY A 47 1.75 3.76 9.05
C GLY A 47 0.50 2.95 9.32
N THR A 48 -0.61 3.48 8.80
CA THR A 48 -1.94 2.92 8.99
C THR A 48 -2.70 3.01 7.68
N ILE A 49 -3.43 1.95 7.36
CA ILE A 49 -4.39 1.95 6.26
C ILE A 49 -5.63 2.66 6.79
N VAL A 50 -5.93 3.84 6.25
CA VAL A 50 -7.02 4.69 6.73
C VAL A 50 -8.33 4.30 6.07
N THR A 51 -8.35 4.20 4.75
CA THR A 51 -9.54 3.81 3.99
C THR A 51 -9.17 2.87 2.86
N PHE A 52 -10.12 2.01 2.54
CA PHE A 52 -10.07 1.17 1.35
C PHE A 52 -11.48 1.06 0.81
N THR A 53 -11.67 1.48 -0.44
CA THR A 53 -12.97 1.45 -1.09
C THR A 53 -12.88 0.73 -2.42
N THR A 54 -13.96 0.04 -2.78
CA THR A 54 -14.11 -0.56 -4.10
C THR A 54 -15.47 -0.16 -4.67
N TYR A 55 -15.50 0.14 -5.96
CA TYR A 55 -16.76 0.47 -6.62
C TYR A 55 -16.69 0.10 -8.10
N PRO A 56 -17.86 -0.20 -8.72
CA PRO A 56 -17.90 -0.60 -10.12
C PRO A 56 -17.58 0.57 -11.04
N VAL A 57 -16.77 0.31 -12.08
CA VAL A 57 -16.42 1.31 -13.11
C VAL A 57 -16.80 0.84 -14.51
N ALA A 58 -17.10 -0.45 -14.69
CA ALA A 58 -17.57 -0.99 -15.96
C ALA A 58 -18.60 -2.07 -15.70
N VAL A 59 -19.60 -2.14 -16.57
CA VAL A 59 -20.70 -3.10 -16.48
C VAL A 59 -20.83 -3.79 -17.84
N SER A 60 -21.02 -5.12 -17.81
CA SER A 60 -21.27 -5.86 -19.02
C SER A 60 -22.61 -5.48 -19.63
N SER A 61 -22.62 -5.16 -20.94
CA SER A 61 -23.85 -4.81 -21.67
C SER A 61 -24.75 -6.02 -21.88
N SER A 62 -24.21 -7.24 -21.83
CA SER A 62 -24.98 -8.47 -22.11
C SER A 62 -25.71 -9.01 -20.88
N ASN A 63 -25.20 -8.81 -19.66
CA ASN A 63 -25.79 -9.36 -18.45
C ASN A 63 -25.93 -8.37 -17.31
N GLN A 64 -25.54 -7.13 -17.51
CA GLN A 64 -25.62 -6.03 -16.53
C GLN A 64 -24.85 -6.27 -15.24
N PHE A 65 -23.93 -7.22 -15.21
CA PHE A 65 -23.00 -7.40 -14.09
C PHE A 65 -21.79 -6.48 -14.26
N SER A 66 -21.28 -5.97 -13.14
CA SER A 66 -20.03 -5.21 -13.15
C SER A 66 -18.88 -6.12 -13.59
N THR A 67 -18.07 -5.65 -14.52
CA THR A 67 -16.94 -6.40 -15.05
C THR A 67 -15.60 -5.85 -14.56
N GLU A 68 -15.61 -4.65 -14.01
CA GLU A 68 -14.40 -3.99 -13.52
C GLU A 68 -14.75 -3.13 -12.33
N PHE A 69 -13.93 -3.25 -11.27
CA PHE A 69 -14.03 -2.43 -10.07
C PHE A 69 -12.77 -1.60 -9.92
N ARG A 70 -12.91 -0.48 -9.24
CA ARG A 70 -11.78 0.36 -8.83
C ARG A 70 -11.54 0.21 -7.35
N ALA A 71 -10.31 -0.15 -6.99
CA ALA A 71 -9.84 -0.16 -5.62
C ALA A 71 -9.09 1.14 -5.35
N THR A 72 -9.44 1.84 -4.29
CA THR A 72 -8.75 3.06 -3.84
C THR A 72 -8.28 2.84 -2.42
N LEU A 73 -6.99 3.08 -2.19
CA LEU A 73 -6.32 2.85 -0.92
C LEU A 73 -5.73 4.16 -0.43
N THR A 74 -6.02 4.51 0.83
CA THR A 74 -5.45 5.68 1.48
C THR A 74 -4.62 5.23 2.68
N LEU A 75 -3.36 5.64 2.71
CA LEU A 75 -2.42 5.36 3.79
C LEU A 75 -2.02 6.66 4.48
N GLU A 76 -1.85 6.58 5.78
CA GLU A 76 -1.13 7.59 6.56
C GLU A 76 0.20 6.96 6.97
N PHE A 77 1.31 7.65 6.75
CA PHE A 77 2.61 7.12 7.14
C PHE A 77 3.46 8.17 7.83
N THR A 78 4.40 7.68 8.64
CA THR A 78 5.38 8.48 9.37
C THR A 78 6.75 7.90 9.12
N PHE A 79 7.69 8.74 8.72
CA PHE A 79 9.10 8.38 8.59
C PHE A 79 9.87 9.08 9.69
N LYS A 80 10.52 8.32 10.56
CA LYS A 80 11.11 8.81 11.79
C LYS A 80 12.57 8.39 11.90
N ASP A 81 13.43 9.32 12.36
CA ASP A 81 14.78 8.96 12.76
C ASP A 81 14.71 8.20 14.09
N GLN A 82 15.17 6.95 14.09
CA GLN A 82 15.02 6.10 15.26
C GLN A 82 16.00 6.47 16.38
N LYS A 83 17.13 7.09 16.06
CA LYS A 83 18.11 7.49 17.06
C LYS A 83 17.67 8.70 17.87
N THR A 84 17.09 9.71 17.21
CA THR A 84 16.65 10.94 17.84
C THR A 84 15.18 10.95 18.21
N GLY A 85 14.38 10.07 17.59
CA GLY A 85 12.93 10.08 17.71
C GLY A 85 12.25 11.16 16.88
N LYS A 86 13.00 11.91 16.09
CA LYS A 86 12.45 13.00 15.29
C LYS A 86 11.65 12.47 14.10
N VAL A 87 10.43 12.99 13.94
CA VAL A 87 9.60 12.70 12.77
C VAL A 87 10.10 13.57 11.61
N LEU A 88 10.55 12.93 10.54
CA LEU A 88 11.07 13.61 9.35
C LEU A 88 9.95 13.89 8.35
N PHE A 89 9.02 12.96 8.20
CA PHE A 89 7.85 13.09 7.33
C PHE A 89 6.63 12.47 7.98
N ARG A 90 5.49 13.12 7.78
CA ARG A 90 4.17 12.56 8.09
C ARG A 90 3.22 12.99 6.98
N GLU A 91 2.71 12.03 6.22
CA GLU A 91 1.90 12.31 5.04
C GLU A 91 0.74 11.33 4.94
N VAL A 92 -0.31 11.78 4.25
CA VAL A 92 -1.42 10.94 3.81
C VAL A 92 -1.33 10.83 2.31
N MET A 93 -1.33 9.61 1.79
CA MET A 93 -1.25 9.34 0.37
C MET A 93 -2.36 8.40 -0.07
N SER A 94 -2.82 8.59 -1.30
CA SER A 94 -3.88 7.78 -1.88
C SER A 94 -3.53 7.44 -3.32
N ASP A 95 -3.90 6.24 -3.74
CA ASP A 95 -3.80 5.85 -5.15
C ASP A 95 -4.83 4.76 -5.42
N TRP A 96 -4.99 4.39 -6.69
CA TRP A 96 -6.03 3.46 -7.10
C TRP A 96 -5.57 2.59 -8.25
N ARG A 97 -6.27 1.46 -8.43
CA ARG A 97 -6.14 0.55 -9.57
C ARG A 97 -7.47 -0.12 -9.84
N ASN A 98 -7.75 -0.35 -11.10
CA ASN A 98 -8.90 -1.15 -11.48
C ASN A 98 -8.51 -2.64 -11.49
N TYR A 99 -9.48 -3.49 -11.22
CA TYR A 99 -9.29 -4.94 -11.29
C TYR A 99 -10.53 -5.59 -11.87
N PRO A 100 -10.38 -6.73 -12.58
CA PRO A 100 -11.52 -7.42 -13.16
C PRO A 100 -12.36 -8.13 -12.10
N VAL A 101 -13.67 -8.14 -12.32
CA VAL A 101 -14.61 -8.89 -11.49
C VAL A 101 -15.21 -9.96 -12.39
N VAL A 102 -15.05 -11.22 -12.01
CA VAL A 102 -15.50 -12.38 -12.76
C VAL A 102 -16.41 -13.23 -11.90
N GLN A 103 -17.07 -14.23 -12.49
CA GLN A 103 -17.99 -15.10 -11.75
C GLN A 103 -17.30 -15.95 -10.69
N ASP A 104 -16.04 -16.31 -10.91
CA ASP A 104 -15.25 -17.04 -9.93
C ASP A 104 -14.81 -16.04 -8.83
N LEU A 105 -15.39 -16.20 -7.63
CA LEU A 105 -15.10 -15.31 -6.50
C LEU A 105 -13.64 -15.40 -6.05
N ASN A 106 -13.04 -16.58 -6.14
CA ASN A 106 -11.63 -16.73 -5.76
C ASN A 106 -10.72 -15.97 -6.72
N ALA A 107 -11.01 -16.03 -8.01
CA ALA A 107 -10.26 -15.28 -9.02
C ALA A 107 -10.42 -13.76 -8.80
N THR A 108 -11.65 -13.30 -8.53
CA THR A 108 -11.91 -11.88 -8.25
C THR A 108 -11.14 -11.41 -7.02
N GLU A 109 -11.09 -12.20 -5.95
CA GLU A 109 -10.33 -11.87 -4.75
C GLU A 109 -8.83 -11.78 -5.03
N GLN A 110 -8.29 -12.65 -5.88
CA GLN A 110 -6.89 -12.60 -6.27
C GLN A 110 -6.59 -11.35 -7.11
N PHE A 111 -7.48 -10.96 -8.02
CA PHE A 111 -7.33 -9.73 -8.80
C PHE A 111 -7.38 -8.50 -7.90
N LYS A 112 -8.26 -8.49 -6.91
CA LYS A 112 -8.34 -7.40 -5.92
C LYS A 112 -7.03 -7.31 -5.13
N ARG A 113 -6.51 -8.43 -4.67
CA ARG A 113 -5.25 -8.50 -3.91
C ARG A 113 -4.07 -7.98 -4.73
N GLU A 114 -4.01 -8.36 -6.00
CA GLU A 114 -2.98 -7.86 -6.91
C GLU A 114 -3.11 -6.35 -7.14
N ALA A 115 -4.33 -5.83 -7.23
CA ALA A 115 -4.56 -4.39 -7.32
C ALA A 115 -4.03 -3.67 -6.08
N ILE A 116 -4.29 -4.20 -4.89
CA ILE A 116 -3.78 -3.64 -3.64
C ILE A 116 -2.24 -3.64 -3.64
N ARG A 117 -1.64 -4.73 -4.10
CA ARG A 117 -0.18 -4.84 -4.20
C ARG A 117 0.40 -3.79 -5.14
N GLN A 118 -0.22 -3.60 -6.30
CA GLN A 118 0.21 -2.58 -7.27
C GLN A 118 0.06 -1.16 -6.71
N ILE A 119 -1.03 -0.88 -6.01
CA ILE A 119 -1.23 0.41 -5.34
C ILE A 119 -0.12 0.63 -4.31
N SER A 120 0.21 -0.40 -3.55
CA SER A 120 1.27 -0.34 -2.53
C SER A 120 2.62 -0.01 -3.15
N PHE A 121 2.93 -0.56 -4.32
CA PHE A 121 4.15 -0.23 -5.06
C PHE A 121 4.18 1.25 -5.46
N LEU A 122 3.07 1.78 -5.97
CA LEU A 122 2.98 3.18 -6.37
C LEU A 122 3.15 4.11 -5.18
N LEU A 123 2.50 3.79 -4.07
CA LEU A 123 2.63 4.57 -2.84
C LEU A 123 4.05 4.49 -2.29
N ALA A 124 4.65 3.31 -2.32
CA ALA A 124 6.04 3.12 -1.89
C ALA A 124 7.01 3.96 -2.74
N GLU A 125 6.79 4.01 -4.05
CA GLU A 125 7.61 4.83 -4.95
C GLU A 125 7.52 6.30 -4.59
N ARG A 126 6.31 6.80 -4.33
CA ARG A 126 6.09 8.18 -3.90
C ARG A 126 6.72 8.47 -2.53
N MET A 127 6.59 7.54 -1.57
CA MET A 127 7.25 7.65 -0.27
C MET A 127 8.76 7.71 -0.42
N TYR A 128 9.30 6.83 -1.25
CA TYR A 128 10.73 6.71 -1.50
C TYR A 128 11.29 8.01 -2.08
N GLU A 129 10.62 8.57 -3.09
CA GLU A 129 11.00 9.85 -3.69
C GLU A 129 10.96 10.99 -2.68
N LEU A 130 9.92 11.02 -1.85
CA LEU A 130 9.78 12.04 -0.80
C LEU A 130 10.93 11.93 0.22
N ILE A 131 11.23 10.74 0.67
CA ILE A 131 12.29 10.49 1.66
C ILE A 131 13.66 10.89 1.10
N LEU A 132 13.99 10.45 -0.11
CA LEU A 132 15.28 10.77 -0.74
C LEU A 132 15.37 12.24 -1.16
N GLY A 133 14.29 12.81 -1.64
CA GLY A 133 14.27 14.21 -2.08
C GLY A 133 14.24 15.21 -0.95
N GLY A 134 13.86 14.78 0.26
CA GLY A 134 13.81 15.62 1.44
C GLY A 134 15.14 15.77 2.18
N PHE A 135 16.15 15.05 1.73
CA PHE A 135 17.50 15.13 2.24
C PHE A 135 18.42 15.83 1.24
#